data_1f983a352061dd716a79dd1bb7a11335
#
_entry.id   1f983a352061dd716a79dd1bb7a11335
#
_cell.length_a   1.000
_cell.length_b   1.000
_cell.length_c   1.000
_cell.angle_alpha   90.00
_cell.angle_beta   90.00
_cell.angle_gamma   90.00
#
_symmetry.space_group_name_H-M   'P 1'
#
loop_
_entity.id
_entity.type
_entity.pdbx_description
1 polymer ?
#
loop_
_entity_poly.entity_id
_entity_poly.type
_entity_poly.pdbx_seq_one_letter_code
_entity_poly.pdbx_strand_id
1 'polypeptide(L)'
;MAYPVYLFTGPEIGERNETIAKLRAQYRAQYGSLDEYNLYATDTRVPEIVSLLDGRGFFTDATFVVLKNAELVKKKDELEQLARWIKNSANGTSALVLVSDEISVDKKLESLVPKEHAKKFWELFENRKQEWLRAFFSKNGLTANAAAIDAVLDLVPNDTESLRNACQPFFLFFQKGHAVTEADVEKILAHNREESAFTLFDAMADAGARPAQRLEKSLEILQTLRLSKDSSGVALIAGLSYSFRQLRAWHNNPGFGSSKQQARYTAAARLWSPLQTAAVIALLAKTDMAIRADGTALEETHLRILLYEIIIKSGAECKCYEVQTA
;
A
#
# COMPACT_ATOMS: atom_id res chain seq x y z
N MET A 1 33.40 13.12 7.45
CA MET A 1 33.53 11.69 7.19
C MET A 1 32.14 11.18 6.80
N ALA A 2 32.00 10.52 5.65
CA ALA A 2 30.72 9.95 5.26
C ALA A 2 30.47 8.69 6.10
N TYR A 3 29.39 8.66 6.86
CA TYR A 3 28.97 7.48 7.60
C TYR A 3 28.28 6.52 6.61
N PRO A 4 28.63 5.24 6.58
CA PRO A 4 28.19 4.34 5.53
C PRO A 4 26.79 3.77 5.74
N VAL A 5 26.06 4.18 6.78
CA VAL A 5 24.75 3.63 7.13
C VAL A 5 23.67 4.70 7.24
N TYR A 6 22.50 4.37 6.73
CA TYR A 6 21.28 5.19 6.76
C TYR A 6 20.12 4.37 7.30
N LEU A 7 19.18 5.01 8.00
CA LEU A 7 17.97 4.38 8.52
C LEU A 7 16.74 5.19 8.11
N PHE A 8 15.90 4.60 7.29
CA PHE A 8 14.69 5.20 6.77
C PHE A 8 13.47 4.39 7.22
N THR A 9 12.65 4.97 8.09
CA THR A 9 11.50 4.31 8.73
C THR A 9 10.19 5.04 8.41
N GLY A 10 9.08 4.33 8.49
CA GLY A 10 7.74 4.89 8.37
C GLY A 10 6.99 4.52 7.11
N PRO A 11 5.67 4.74 7.11
CA PRO A 11 4.73 4.24 6.11
C PRO A 11 4.74 5.03 4.78
N GLU A 12 5.35 6.22 4.73
CA GLU A 12 5.38 7.02 3.49
C GLU A 12 6.44 6.49 2.52
N ILE A 13 6.02 5.60 1.62
CA ILE A 13 6.88 4.83 0.72
C ILE A 13 7.48 5.72 -0.38
N GLY A 14 6.69 6.63 -0.96
CA GLY A 14 7.11 7.39 -2.13
C GLY A 14 8.23 8.39 -1.85
N GLU A 15 8.11 9.22 -0.80
CA GLU A 15 9.18 10.14 -0.40
C GLU A 15 10.44 9.40 0.07
N ARG A 16 10.25 8.24 0.73
CA ARG A 16 11.35 7.38 1.16
C ARG A 16 12.11 6.83 -0.05
N ASN A 17 11.42 6.26 -1.04
CA ASN A 17 12.02 5.73 -2.25
C ASN A 17 12.72 6.83 -3.07
N GLU A 18 12.13 8.03 -3.16
CA GLU A 18 12.77 9.18 -3.80
C GLU A 18 14.06 9.60 -3.07
N THR A 19 14.06 9.55 -1.72
CA THR A 19 15.26 9.85 -0.92
C THR A 19 16.35 8.80 -1.16
N ILE A 20 16.00 7.52 -1.24
CA ILE A 20 16.93 6.43 -1.57
C ILE A 20 17.49 6.62 -2.99
N ALA A 21 16.65 6.97 -3.96
CA ALA A 21 17.07 7.21 -5.34
C ALA A 21 18.06 8.39 -5.45
N LYS A 22 17.81 9.49 -4.72
CA LYS A 22 18.72 10.64 -4.64
C LYS A 22 20.06 10.26 -4.02
N LEU A 23 20.03 9.51 -2.92
CA LEU A 23 21.24 9.03 -2.25
C LEU A 23 22.04 8.11 -3.18
N ARG A 24 21.38 7.19 -3.87
CA ARG A 24 22.00 6.30 -4.86
C ARG A 24 22.66 7.09 -6.00
N ALA A 25 21.98 8.12 -6.52
CA ALA A 25 22.52 8.98 -7.57
C ALA A 25 23.77 9.76 -7.08
N GLN A 26 23.78 10.20 -5.83
CA GLN A 26 24.97 10.85 -5.21
C GLN A 26 26.16 9.89 -5.13
N TYR A 27 25.93 8.63 -4.70
CA TYR A 27 26.97 7.62 -4.67
C TYR A 27 27.51 7.29 -6.06
N ARG A 28 26.64 7.19 -7.07
CA ARG A 28 27.08 7.01 -8.47
C ARG A 28 27.90 8.19 -8.98
N ALA A 29 27.51 9.41 -8.66
CA ALA A 29 28.25 10.61 -9.07
C ALA A 29 29.62 10.69 -8.40
N GLN A 30 29.73 10.19 -7.16
CA GLN A 30 30.97 10.26 -6.38
C GLN A 30 31.94 9.11 -6.71
N TYR A 31 31.42 7.89 -6.92
CA TYR A 31 32.23 6.67 -7.01
C TYR A 31 32.16 5.99 -8.39
N GLY A 32 31.39 6.50 -9.35
CA GLY A 32 31.23 5.88 -10.67
C GLY A 32 30.24 4.71 -10.67
N SER A 33 30.74 3.50 -11.02
CA SER A 33 29.89 2.29 -11.06
C SER A 33 29.61 1.74 -9.67
N LEU A 34 28.36 1.32 -9.44
CA LEU A 34 27.92 0.76 -8.16
C LEU A 34 27.45 -0.70 -8.35
N ASP A 35 27.84 -1.58 -7.43
CA ASP A 35 27.15 -2.84 -7.20
C ASP A 35 25.92 -2.56 -6.32
N GLU A 36 24.73 -2.84 -6.84
CA GLU A 36 23.47 -2.50 -6.17
C GLU A 36 22.70 -3.75 -5.77
N TYR A 37 22.34 -3.82 -4.49
CA TYR A 37 21.56 -4.92 -3.93
C TYR A 37 20.32 -4.40 -3.22
N ASN A 38 19.16 -5.03 -3.52
CA ASN A 38 17.92 -4.84 -2.78
C ASN A 38 17.60 -6.15 -2.09
N LEU A 39 17.74 -6.17 -0.77
CA LEU A 39 17.63 -7.36 0.06
C LEU A 39 16.49 -7.19 1.07
N TYR A 40 16.02 -8.32 1.59
CA TYR A 40 14.99 -8.35 2.64
C TYR A 40 15.55 -9.07 3.86
N ALA A 41 15.34 -8.51 5.06
CA ALA A 41 15.78 -9.12 6.31
C ALA A 41 15.01 -10.42 6.65
N THR A 42 13.94 -10.73 5.92
CA THR A 42 13.27 -12.04 5.96
C THR A 42 14.12 -13.16 5.38
N ASP A 43 14.91 -12.87 4.34
CA ASP A 43 15.59 -13.87 3.51
C ASP A 43 17.11 -13.79 3.60
N THR A 44 17.65 -12.64 4.04
CA THR A 44 19.09 -12.37 4.08
C THR A 44 19.54 -12.04 5.49
N ARG A 45 20.58 -12.69 5.98
CA ARG A 45 21.14 -12.44 7.31
C ARG A 45 22.21 -11.36 7.28
N VAL A 46 22.40 -10.67 8.40
CA VAL A 46 23.40 -9.60 8.54
C VAL A 46 24.82 -10.03 8.14
N PRO A 47 25.32 -11.25 8.46
CA PRO A 47 26.64 -11.70 7.99
C PRO A 47 26.79 -11.69 6.46
N GLU A 48 25.76 -12.07 5.73
CA GLU A 48 25.76 -12.06 4.26
C GLU A 48 25.81 -10.63 3.72
N ILE A 49 25.02 -9.73 4.32
CA ILE A 49 25.00 -8.32 3.97
C ILE A 49 26.38 -7.67 4.20
N VAL A 50 26.99 -7.94 5.36
CA VAL A 50 28.35 -7.44 5.66
C VAL A 50 29.36 -7.99 4.67
N SER A 51 29.25 -9.26 4.29
CA SER A 51 30.13 -9.85 3.28
C SER A 51 30.02 -9.15 1.91
N LEU A 52 28.80 -8.77 1.51
CA LEU A 52 28.58 -8.00 0.27
C LEU A 52 29.14 -6.59 0.37
N LEU A 53 29.02 -5.94 1.51
CA LEU A 53 29.50 -4.57 1.75
C LEU A 53 31.02 -4.50 1.86
N ASP A 54 31.68 -5.55 2.36
CA ASP A 54 33.15 -5.68 2.44
C ASP A 54 33.75 -6.22 1.13
N GLY A 55 32.92 -6.89 0.31
CA GLY A 55 33.31 -7.40 -0.99
C GLY A 55 33.60 -6.26 -1.96
N ARG A 56 34.80 -6.27 -2.56
CA ARG A 56 35.11 -5.38 -3.69
C ARG A 56 34.74 -6.09 -4.98
N GLY A 57 33.81 -5.50 -5.72
CA GLY A 57 33.51 -5.98 -7.09
C GLY A 57 34.75 -5.85 -7.97
N PHE A 58 34.92 -6.77 -8.94
CA PHE A 58 36.02 -6.70 -9.88
C PHE A 58 35.91 -5.52 -10.86
N PHE A 59 34.69 -4.95 -11.00
CA PHE A 59 34.37 -3.93 -12.01
C PHE A 59 33.70 -2.69 -11.43
N THR A 60 33.53 -2.64 -10.10
CA THR A 60 32.79 -1.56 -9.43
C THR A 60 33.60 -1.01 -8.26
N ASP A 61 33.50 0.30 -8.06
CA ASP A 61 34.28 1.03 -7.04
C ASP A 61 33.55 1.13 -5.69
N ALA A 62 32.23 0.87 -5.69
CA ALA A 62 31.40 0.99 -4.49
C ALA A 62 30.22 0.02 -4.51
N THR A 63 29.72 -0.30 -3.31
CA THR A 63 28.55 -1.17 -3.10
C THR A 63 27.44 -0.40 -2.42
N PHE A 64 26.23 -0.49 -2.95
CA PHE A 64 25.02 0.17 -2.40
C PHE A 64 23.96 -0.88 -2.07
N VAL A 65 23.76 -1.13 -0.79
CA VAL A 65 22.80 -2.14 -0.30
C VAL A 65 21.59 -1.45 0.32
N VAL A 66 20.40 -1.84 -0.11
CA VAL A 66 19.13 -1.49 0.53
C VAL A 66 18.58 -2.74 1.20
N LEU A 67 18.48 -2.72 2.52
CA LEU A 67 17.90 -3.79 3.33
C LEU A 67 16.50 -3.39 3.78
N LYS A 68 15.47 -4.04 3.23
CA LYS A 68 14.07 -3.86 3.63
C LYS A 68 13.72 -4.75 4.83
N ASN A 69 12.63 -4.40 5.53
CA ASN A 69 12.18 -5.04 6.78
C ASN A 69 13.24 -4.99 7.89
N ALA A 70 13.94 -3.86 8.01
CA ALA A 70 15.02 -3.67 8.99
C ALA A 70 14.53 -3.80 10.45
N GLU A 71 13.23 -3.69 10.72
CA GLU A 71 12.62 -3.98 12.02
C GLU A 71 12.81 -5.43 12.48
N LEU A 72 13.15 -6.34 11.59
CA LEU A 72 13.44 -7.75 11.92
C LEU A 72 14.87 -7.97 12.42
N VAL A 73 15.77 -7.01 12.24
CA VAL A 73 17.16 -7.06 12.70
C VAL A 73 17.19 -6.75 14.21
N LYS A 74 17.07 -7.79 15.05
CA LYS A 74 16.97 -7.65 16.52
C LYS A 74 17.97 -8.51 17.28
N LYS A 75 18.61 -9.49 16.61
CA LYS A 75 19.53 -10.41 17.28
C LYS A 75 20.81 -9.70 17.69
N LYS A 76 21.25 -9.96 18.92
CA LYS A 76 22.41 -9.28 19.52
C LYS A 76 23.69 -9.46 18.72
N ASP A 77 23.96 -10.67 18.28
CA ASP A 77 25.13 -11.02 17.46
C ASP A 77 25.13 -10.33 16.09
N GLU A 78 23.96 -10.24 15.45
CA GLU A 78 23.78 -9.51 14.20
C GLU A 78 24.01 -7.99 14.36
N LEU A 79 23.48 -7.40 15.45
CA LEU A 79 23.69 -5.99 15.77
C LEU A 79 25.15 -5.68 16.10
N GLU A 80 25.83 -6.56 16.84
CA GLU A 80 27.26 -6.42 17.15
C GLU A 80 28.14 -6.54 15.89
N GLN A 81 27.77 -7.40 14.96
CA GLN A 81 28.47 -7.53 13.67
C GLN A 81 28.28 -6.28 12.82
N LEU A 82 27.05 -5.77 12.74
CA LEU A 82 26.76 -4.53 12.01
C LEU A 82 27.50 -3.34 12.63
N ALA A 83 27.52 -3.24 13.95
CA ALA A 83 28.27 -2.20 14.66
C ALA A 83 29.78 -2.22 14.36
N ARG A 84 30.37 -3.44 14.30
CA ARG A 84 31.77 -3.61 13.92
C ARG A 84 32.03 -3.17 12.48
N TRP A 85 31.15 -3.55 11.55
CA TRP A 85 31.28 -3.13 10.16
C TRP A 85 31.18 -1.61 10.02
N ILE A 86 30.17 -0.97 10.63
CA ILE A 86 29.98 0.49 10.60
C ILE A 86 31.24 1.21 11.09
N LYS A 87 31.83 0.74 12.21
CA LYS A 87 33.04 1.35 12.79
C LYS A 87 34.25 1.23 11.87
N ASN A 88 34.38 0.12 11.17
CA ASN A 88 35.54 -0.14 10.31
C ASN A 88 35.39 0.52 8.93
N SER A 89 34.16 0.80 8.49
CA SER A 89 33.85 1.30 7.15
C SER A 89 33.70 2.83 7.06
N ALA A 90 34.09 3.57 8.09
CA ALA A 90 33.95 5.03 8.14
C ALA A 90 34.61 5.81 6.97
N ASN A 91 35.55 5.19 6.26
CA ASN A 91 36.20 5.74 5.06
C ASN A 91 35.96 4.83 3.82
N GLY A 92 35.01 3.90 3.90
CA GLY A 92 34.67 2.99 2.82
C GLY A 92 33.82 3.65 1.73
N THR A 93 33.71 2.98 0.59
CA THR A 93 32.90 3.41 -0.55
C THR A 93 31.51 2.77 -0.54
N SER A 94 31.27 1.79 0.34
CA SER A 94 30.00 1.07 0.44
C SER A 94 28.98 1.81 1.30
N ALA A 95 27.69 1.68 0.96
CA ALA A 95 26.57 2.21 1.72
C ALA A 95 25.55 1.15 2.05
N LEU A 96 25.01 1.20 3.27
CA LEU A 96 23.87 0.39 3.71
C LEU A 96 22.70 1.30 4.06
N VAL A 97 21.58 1.09 3.39
CA VAL A 97 20.30 1.76 3.68
C VAL A 97 19.36 0.76 4.32
N LEU A 98 19.11 0.95 5.61
CA LEU A 98 18.15 0.17 6.39
C LEU A 98 16.76 0.79 6.20
N VAL A 99 15.79 0.00 5.78
CA VAL A 99 14.43 0.45 5.47
C VAL A 99 13.41 -0.35 6.27
N SER A 100 12.49 0.34 6.92
CA SER A 100 11.34 -0.26 7.62
C SER A 100 10.07 0.49 7.29
N ASP A 101 8.95 -0.21 7.10
CA ASP A 101 7.61 0.39 6.97
C ASP A 101 7.05 0.78 8.34
N GLU A 102 7.60 0.24 9.42
CA GLU A 102 7.29 0.63 10.78
C GLU A 102 7.92 1.98 11.13
N ILE A 103 7.27 2.72 12.04
CA ILE A 103 7.76 4.05 12.50
C ILE A 103 9.04 3.94 13.33
N SER A 104 9.25 2.79 13.98
CA SER A 104 10.39 2.54 14.87
C SER A 104 10.95 1.15 14.67
N VAL A 105 12.26 1.03 14.84
CA VAL A 105 13.00 -0.23 14.87
C VAL A 105 13.57 -0.49 16.27
N ASP A 106 14.30 -1.59 16.45
CA ASP A 106 15.00 -1.86 17.72
C ASP A 106 15.92 -0.69 18.09
N LYS A 107 15.87 -0.24 19.35
CA LYS A 107 16.66 0.91 19.85
C LYS A 107 18.17 0.74 19.67
N LYS A 108 18.67 -0.50 19.74
CA LYS A 108 20.08 -0.78 19.53
C LYS A 108 20.45 -0.59 18.06
N LEU A 109 19.58 -1.03 17.13
CA LEU A 109 19.78 -0.76 15.71
C LEU A 109 19.72 0.74 15.41
N GLU A 110 18.72 1.45 15.95
CA GLU A 110 18.61 2.91 15.79
C GLU A 110 19.85 3.65 16.32
N SER A 111 20.43 3.19 17.43
CA SER A 111 21.62 3.81 18.02
C SER A 111 22.91 3.62 17.22
N LEU A 112 22.95 2.68 16.26
CA LEU A 112 24.09 2.48 15.35
C LEU A 112 24.13 3.51 14.23
N VAL A 113 23.02 4.20 13.97
CA VAL A 113 22.90 5.14 12.85
C VAL A 113 22.94 6.58 13.39
N PRO A 114 23.79 7.46 12.83
CA PRO A 114 23.80 8.86 13.20
C PRO A 114 22.44 9.52 12.97
N LYS A 115 22.05 10.45 13.83
CA LYS A 115 20.75 11.12 13.76
C LYS A 115 20.51 11.82 12.41
N GLU A 116 21.56 12.39 11.82
CA GLU A 116 21.54 13.04 10.51
C GLU A 116 21.30 12.05 9.35
N HIS A 117 21.58 10.76 9.56
CA HIS A 117 21.35 9.68 8.60
C HIS A 117 20.06 8.88 8.90
N ALA A 118 19.37 9.20 9.98
CA ALA A 118 18.09 8.60 10.34
C ALA A 118 16.95 9.56 9.98
N LYS A 119 15.99 9.08 9.18
CA LYS A 119 14.83 9.87 8.78
C LYS A 119 13.55 9.05 8.91
N LYS A 120 12.53 9.66 9.53
CA LYS A 120 11.18 9.09 9.63
C LYS A 120 10.29 9.69 8.56
N PHE A 121 9.62 8.84 7.80
CA PHE A 121 8.73 9.22 6.71
C PHE A 121 7.29 8.98 7.17
N TRP A 122 6.66 10.07 7.61
CA TRP A 122 5.28 10.05 8.07
C TRP A 122 4.32 10.19 6.91
N GLU A 123 3.18 9.51 6.99
CA GLU A 123 2.09 9.77 6.05
C GLU A 123 1.77 11.26 6.00
N LEU A 124 1.53 11.75 4.80
CA LEU A 124 1.11 13.13 4.63
C LEU A 124 -0.28 13.34 5.25
N PHE A 125 -0.43 14.40 6.01
CA PHE A 125 -1.76 14.86 6.46
C PHE A 125 -2.63 15.25 5.26
N GLU A 126 -3.95 15.13 5.39
CA GLU A 126 -4.93 15.38 4.32
C GLU A 126 -4.68 16.70 3.55
N ASN A 127 -4.49 17.80 4.28
CA ASN A 127 -4.21 19.11 3.68
C ASN A 127 -2.91 19.11 2.86
N ARG A 128 -1.86 18.42 3.31
CA ARG A 128 -0.59 18.32 2.60
C ARG A 128 -0.67 17.43 1.37
N LYS A 129 -1.56 16.42 1.36
CA LYS A 129 -1.79 15.58 0.18
C LYS A 129 -2.38 16.40 -0.97
N GLN A 130 -3.37 17.24 -0.69
CA GLN A 130 -3.94 18.13 -1.69
C GLN A 130 -2.89 19.08 -2.28
N GLU A 131 -2.06 19.70 -1.43
CA GLU A 131 -0.97 20.58 -1.88
C GLU A 131 0.06 19.81 -2.71
N TRP A 132 0.44 18.61 -2.27
CA TRP A 132 1.36 17.74 -2.99
C TRP A 132 0.84 17.37 -4.37
N LEU A 133 -0.43 16.95 -4.49
CA LEU A 133 -1.05 16.63 -5.76
C LEU A 133 -1.11 17.83 -6.70
N ARG A 134 -1.51 19.00 -6.21
CA ARG A 134 -1.50 20.22 -7.03
C ARG A 134 -0.11 20.55 -7.55
N ALA A 135 0.90 20.46 -6.69
CA ALA A 135 2.29 20.66 -7.07
C ALA A 135 2.76 19.61 -8.09
N PHE A 136 2.33 18.35 -7.91
CA PHE A 136 2.69 17.26 -8.81
C PHE A 136 2.08 17.43 -10.21
N PHE A 137 0.81 17.79 -10.32
CA PHE A 137 0.17 18.13 -11.59
C PHE A 137 0.86 19.34 -12.25
N SER A 138 1.09 20.41 -11.49
CA SER A 138 1.74 21.63 -11.98
C SER A 138 3.15 21.38 -12.51
N LYS A 139 3.96 20.60 -11.78
CA LYS A 139 5.32 20.20 -12.20
C LYS A 139 5.32 19.44 -13.54
N ASN A 140 4.25 18.70 -13.82
CA ASN A 140 4.10 17.96 -15.08
C ASN A 140 3.31 18.72 -16.15
N GLY A 141 3.03 20.02 -15.92
CA GLY A 141 2.42 20.91 -16.90
C GLY A 141 0.90 20.85 -17.00
N LEU A 142 0.23 20.23 -16.03
CA LEU A 142 -1.23 20.22 -15.93
C LEU A 142 -1.66 21.04 -14.69
N THR A 143 -2.94 21.43 -14.68
CA THR A 143 -3.58 21.96 -13.46
C THR A 143 -4.71 21.02 -13.07
N ALA A 144 -5.14 21.03 -11.81
CA ALA A 144 -6.28 20.25 -11.35
C ALA A 144 -7.14 21.12 -10.42
N ASN A 145 -8.45 21.10 -10.63
CA ASN A 145 -9.39 21.80 -9.74
C ASN A 145 -9.55 21.03 -8.42
N ALA A 146 -10.21 21.64 -7.42
CA ALA A 146 -10.37 21.03 -6.10
C ALA A 146 -11.13 19.71 -6.16
N ALA A 147 -12.21 19.61 -6.95
CA ALA A 147 -12.99 18.40 -7.11
C ALA A 147 -12.17 17.25 -7.73
N ALA A 148 -11.30 17.54 -8.71
CA ALA A 148 -10.39 16.55 -9.29
C ALA A 148 -9.36 16.06 -8.26
N ILE A 149 -8.78 16.95 -7.46
CA ILE A 149 -7.84 16.59 -6.39
C ILE A 149 -8.52 15.67 -5.37
N ASP A 150 -9.71 16.05 -4.90
CA ASP A 150 -10.47 15.27 -3.94
C ASP A 150 -10.84 13.89 -4.51
N ALA A 151 -11.27 13.83 -5.79
CA ALA A 151 -11.57 12.58 -6.47
C ALA A 151 -10.34 11.65 -6.58
N VAL A 152 -9.14 12.18 -6.85
CA VAL A 152 -7.91 11.37 -6.86
C VAL A 152 -7.63 10.82 -5.46
N LEU A 153 -7.73 11.64 -4.41
CA LEU A 153 -7.47 11.23 -3.02
C LEU A 153 -8.48 10.19 -2.52
N ASP A 154 -9.72 10.27 -2.98
CA ASP A 154 -10.76 9.28 -2.65
C ASP A 154 -10.54 7.92 -3.36
N LEU A 155 -9.89 7.96 -4.52
CA LEU A 155 -9.72 6.79 -5.38
C LEU A 155 -8.38 6.06 -5.21
N VAL A 156 -7.35 6.71 -4.66
CA VAL A 156 -5.97 6.19 -4.62
C VAL A 156 -5.52 6.03 -3.16
N PRO A 157 -4.75 4.96 -2.83
CA PRO A 157 -4.14 4.82 -1.51
C PRO A 157 -3.31 6.04 -1.10
N ASN A 158 -3.19 6.24 0.19
CA ASN A 158 -2.73 7.47 0.84
C ASN A 158 -1.20 7.70 0.82
N ASP A 159 -0.43 6.98 0.02
CA ASP A 159 1.00 7.18 -0.13
C ASP A 159 1.34 7.90 -1.43
N THR A 160 2.42 8.67 -1.43
CA THR A 160 2.79 9.49 -2.60
C THR A 160 3.27 8.67 -3.80
N GLU A 161 3.69 7.43 -3.61
CA GLU A 161 4.05 6.53 -4.72
C GLU A 161 2.81 6.05 -5.45
N SER A 162 1.80 5.60 -4.72
CA SER A 162 0.50 5.22 -5.28
C SER A 162 -0.17 6.40 -6.00
N LEU A 163 -0.16 7.58 -5.39
CA LEU A 163 -0.66 8.81 -6.02
C LEU A 163 0.10 9.16 -7.30
N ARG A 164 1.43 9.06 -7.28
CA ARG A 164 2.28 9.31 -8.45
C ARG A 164 1.95 8.35 -9.59
N ASN A 165 1.90 7.06 -9.30
CA ASN A 165 1.63 6.01 -10.28
C ASN A 165 0.23 6.16 -10.87
N ALA A 166 -0.78 6.41 -10.05
CA ALA A 166 -2.14 6.64 -10.50
C ALA A 166 -2.29 7.90 -11.37
N CYS A 167 -1.47 8.92 -11.14
CA CYS A 167 -1.51 10.15 -11.91
C CYS A 167 -0.67 10.12 -13.21
N GLN A 168 0.21 9.13 -13.41
CA GLN A 168 1.01 9.04 -14.65
C GLN A 168 0.19 9.06 -15.93
N PRO A 169 -0.94 8.33 -16.06
CA PRO A 169 -1.76 8.34 -17.28
C PRO A 169 -2.25 9.73 -17.68
N PHE A 170 -2.52 10.64 -16.73
CA PHE A 170 -2.98 12.00 -17.05
C PHE A 170 -1.97 12.75 -17.90
N PHE A 171 -0.67 12.58 -17.65
CA PHE A 171 0.40 13.25 -18.39
C PHE A 171 0.63 12.65 -19.78
N LEU A 172 0.11 11.46 -20.03
CA LEU A 172 0.14 10.81 -21.35
C LEU A 172 -1.11 11.17 -22.17
N PHE A 173 -2.27 11.31 -21.53
CA PHE A 173 -3.54 11.54 -22.21
C PHE A 173 -3.84 13.01 -22.48
N PHE A 174 -3.34 13.92 -21.63
CA PHE A 174 -3.64 15.34 -21.76
C PHE A 174 -2.43 16.15 -22.19
N GLN A 175 -2.69 17.19 -23.00
CA GLN A 175 -1.65 18.15 -23.41
C GLN A 175 -1.32 19.10 -22.25
N LYS A 176 -0.09 19.63 -22.25
CA LYS A 176 0.33 20.64 -21.26
C LYS A 176 -0.64 21.83 -21.28
N GLY A 177 -0.99 22.32 -20.11
CA GLY A 177 -1.95 23.39 -19.90
C GLY A 177 -3.40 22.93 -19.69
N HIS A 178 -3.70 21.63 -19.84
CA HIS A 178 -5.04 21.11 -19.56
C HIS A 178 -5.38 21.24 -18.08
N ALA A 179 -6.63 21.66 -17.80
CA ALA A 179 -7.19 21.71 -16.45
C ALA A 179 -7.96 20.43 -16.17
N VAL A 180 -7.38 19.52 -15.40
CA VAL A 180 -7.97 18.24 -15.03
C VAL A 180 -9.22 18.47 -14.18
N THR A 181 -10.32 17.86 -14.59
CA THR A 181 -11.62 17.90 -13.93
C THR A 181 -11.92 16.58 -13.21
N GLU A 182 -12.93 16.55 -12.35
CA GLU A 182 -13.44 15.31 -11.72
C GLU A 182 -13.84 14.27 -12.77
N ALA A 183 -14.47 14.70 -13.88
CA ALA A 183 -14.84 13.81 -14.98
C ALA A 183 -13.62 13.17 -15.67
N ASP A 184 -12.51 13.90 -15.79
CA ASP A 184 -11.24 13.37 -16.32
C ASP A 184 -10.66 12.33 -15.35
N VAL A 185 -10.75 12.58 -14.06
CA VAL A 185 -10.31 11.63 -13.01
C VAL A 185 -11.15 10.36 -13.08
N GLU A 186 -12.46 10.49 -13.14
CA GLU A 186 -13.36 9.34 -13.30
C GLU A 186 -13.04 8.55 -14.58
N LYS A 187 -12.83 9.25 -15.71
CA LYS A 187 -12.52 8.60 -16.98
C LYS A 187 -11.18 7.86 -16.95
N ILE A 188 -10.13 8.44 -16.38
CA ILE A 188 -8.79 7.85 -16.42
C ILE A 188 -8.59 6.83 -15.30
N LEU A 189 -8.97 7.16 -14.07
CA LEU A 189 -8.78 6.26 -12.93
C LEU A 189 -9.87 5.20 -12.83
N ALA A 190 -11.10 5.47 -13.33
CA ALA A 190 -12.14 4.46 -13.41
C ALA A 190 -11.95 3.52 -14.62
N HIS A 191 -11.37 3.98 -15.74
CA HIS A 191 -11.05 3.11 -16.89
C HIS A 191 -9.93 2.10 -16.56
N ASN A 192 -8.97 2.46 -15.71
CA ASN A 192 -8.04 1.48 -15.12
C ASN A 192 -8.70 0.59 -14.04
N ARG A 193 -10.00 0.83 -13.76
CA ARG A 193 -10.82 0.15 -12.77
C ARG A 193 -12.16 -0.29 -13.38
N GLU A 194 -12.20 -0.67 -14.66
CA GLU A 194 -13.45 -1.15 -15.27
C GLU A 194 -14.10 -2.20 -14.40
N GLU A 195 -13.28 -2.94 -13.65
CA GLU A 195 -13.75 -3.82 -12.58
C GLU A 195 -12.75 -3.77 -11.42
N SER A 196 -13.21 -3.53 -10.22
CA SER A 196 -12.36 -3.47 -9.00
C SER A 196 -13.11 -3.99 -7.79
N ALA A 197 -12.43 -4.19 -6.67
CA ALA A 197 -13.07 -4.52 -5.40
C ALA A 197 -14.12 -3.46 -4.97
N PHE A 198 -13.99 -2.23 -5.45
CA PHE A 198 -14.96 -1.15 -5.16
C PHE A 198 -16.21 -1.24 -6.04
N THR A 199 -16.07 -1.55 -7.34
CA THR A 199 -17.22 -1.80 -8.22
C THR A 199 -17.96 -3.06 -7.78
N LEU A 200 -17.22 -4.07 -7.32
CA LEU A 200 -17.80 -5.26 -6.72
C LEU A 200 -18.59 -4.92 -5.45
N PHE A 201 -18.01 -4.11 -4.55
CA PHE A 201 -18.70 -3.64 -3.35
C PHE A 201 -19.97 -2.83 -3.70
N ASP A 202 -19.92 -1.92 -4.69
CA ASP A 202 -21.05 -1.13 -5.12
C ASP A 202 -22.19 -2.01 -5.67
N ALA A 203 -21.87 -3.03 -6.46
CA ALA A 203 -22.86 -4.00 -6.95
C ALA A 203 -23.48 -4.82 -5.81
N MET A 204 -22.68 -5.21 -4.81
CA MET A 204 -23.15 -5.88 -3.60
C MET A 204 -24.05 -4.97 -2.74
N ALA A 205 -23.76 -3.66 -2.71
CA ALA A 205 -24.40 -2.64 -1.88
C ALA A 205 -25.61 -1.94 -2.56
N ASP A 206 -26.02 -2.38 -3.75
CA ASP A 206 -27.20 -1.82 -4.45
C ASP A 206 -28.50 -2.14 -3.69
N ALA A 207 -28.93 -1.20 -2.86
CA ALA A 207 -30.14 -1.32 -2.06
C ALA A 207 -31.45 -1.32 -2.90
N GLY A 208 -31.39 -0.92 -4.18
CA GLY A 208 -32.51 -0.95 -5.11
C GLY A 208 -32.76 -2.32 -5.77
N ALA A 209 -31.76 -3.19 -5.76
CA ALA A 209 -31.79 -4.49 -6.40
C ALA A 209 -32.13 -5.63 -5.41
N ARG A 210 -32.83 -6.67 -5.90
CA ARG A 210 -33.09 -7.90 -5.11
C ARG A 210 -31.77 -8.65 -4.83
N PRO A 211 -31.68 -9.41 -3.72
CA PRO A 211 -30.45 -10.16 -3.38
C PRO A 211 -29.92 -11.04 -4.53
N ALA A 212 -30.79 -11.73 -5.27
CA ALA A 212 -30.37 -12.55 -6.40
C ALA A 212 -29.75 -11.73 -7.53
N GLN A 213 -30.30 -10.56 -7.85
CA GLN A 213 -29.78 -9.67 -8.89
C GLN A 213 -28.43 -9.07 -8.48
N ARG A 214 -28.25 -8.71 -7.18
CA ARG A 214 -26.97 -8.26 -6.64
C ARG A 214 -25.91 -9.35 -6.76
N LEU A 215 -26.27 -10.60 -6.42
CA LEU A 215 -25.36 -11.73 -6.53
C LEU A 215 -24.96 -12.00 -7.97
N GLU A 216 -25.91 -12.04 -8.91
CA GLU A 216 -25.68 -12.24 -10.34
C GLU A 216 -24.69 -11.20 -10.87
N LYS A 217 -24.96 -9.90 -10.64
CA LYS A 217 -24.08 -8.80 -11.05
C LYS A 217 -22.69 -8.87 -10.41
N SER A 218 -22.63 -9.22 -9.14
CA SER A 218 -21.35 -9.38 -8.43
C SER A 218 -20.52 -10.54 -8.99
N LEU A 219 -21.15 -11.62 -9.41
CA LEU A 219 -20.47 -12.76 -10.05
C LEU A 219 -19.95 -12.40 -11.45
N GLU A 220 -20.69 -11.61 -12.24
CA GLU A 220 -20.24 -11.08 -13.54
C GLU A 220 -18.99 -10.21 -13.37
N ILE A 221 -19.02 -9.28 -12.41
CA ILE A 221 -17.88 -8.43 -12.08
C ILE A 221 -16.68 -9.28 -11.63
N LEU A 222 -16.89 -10.25 -10.75
CA LEU A 222 -15.84 -11.16 -10.32
C LEU A 222 -15.21 -11.91 -11.50
N GLN A 223 -16.01 -12.39 -12.44
CA GLN A 223 -15.54 -13.08 -13.63
C GLN A 223 -14.69 -12.15 -14.51
N THR A 224 -15.11 -10.91 -14.73
CA THR A 224 -14.35 -9.91 -15.49
C THR A 224 -13.00 -9.60 -14.82
N LEU A 225 -13.01 -9.41 -13.51
CA LEU A 225 -11.79 -9.21 -12.71
C LEU A 225 -10.78 -10.37 -12.82
N ARG A 226 -11.29 -11.60 -12.90
CA ARG A 226 -10.45 -12.80 -13.06
C ARG A 226 -9.85 -12.94 -14.46
N LEU A 227 -10.57 -12.50 -15.48
CA LEU A 227 -10.11 -12.54 -16.87
C LEU A 227 -9.02 -11.50 -17.16
N SER A 228 -9.07 -10.35 -16.51
CA SER A 228 -8.08 -9.26 -16.69
C SER A 228 -6.69 -9.56 -16.12
N LYS A 229 -6.52 -10.62 -15.32
CA LYS A 229 -5.28 -11.00 -14.62
C LYS A 229 -4.66 -9.93 -13.69
N ASP A 230 -5.30 -8.77 -13.56
CA ASP A 230 -4.75 -7.62 -12.84
C ASP A 230 -5.04 -7.65 -11.33
N SER A 231 -5.89 -8.58 -10.85
CA SER A 231 -6.22 -8.69 -9.43
C SER A 231 -6.16 -10.13 -8.92
N SER A 232 -5.33 -10.36 -7.90
CA SER A 232 -5.37 -11.60 -7.12
C SER A 232 -6.59 -11.62 -6.20
N GLY A 233 -7.08 -12.81 -5.84
CA GLY A 233 -8.17 -12.95 -4.86
C GLY A 233 -7.85 -12.30 -3.52
N VAL A 234 -6.58 -12.34 -3.11
CA VAL A 234 -6.09 -11.64 -1.89
C VAL A 234 -6.28 -10.13 -2.01
N ALA A 235 -5.96 -9.53 -3.17
CA ALA A 235 -6.17 -8.09 -3.40
C ALA A 235 -7.66 -7.72 -3.41
N LEU A 236 -8.52 -8.56 -3.97
CA LEU A 236 -9.98 -8.37 -3.93
C LEU A 236 -10.51 -8.40 -2.50
N ILE A 237 -10.09 -9.38 -1.69
CA ILE A 237 -10.49 -9.47 -0.27
C ILE A 237 -9.98 -8.28 0.51
N ALA A 238 -8.75 -7.81 0.26
CA ALA A 238 -8.21 -6.61 0.91
C ALA A 238 -9.05 -5.36 0.60
N GLY A 239 -9.45 -5.16 -0.67
CA GLY A 239 -10.32 -4.05 -1.08
C GLY A 239 -11.73 -4.14 -0.50
N LEU A 240 -12.35 -5.33 -0.49
CA LEU A 240 -13.64 -5.54 0.18
C LEU A 240 -13.53 -5.32 1.69
N SER A 241 -12.48 -5.81 2.33
CA SER A 241 -12.23 -5.60 3.76
C SER A 241 -12.10 -4.12 4.10
N TYR A 242 -11.42 -3.35 3.25
CA TYR A 242 -11.38 -1.89 3.38
C TYR A 242 -12.78 -1.30 3.33
N SER A 243 -13.58 -1.63 2.30
CA SER A 243 -14.94 -1.09 2.13
C SER A 243 -15.86 -1.43 3.32
N PHE A 244 -15.80 -2.64 3.86
CA PHE A 244 -16.60 -3.02 5.03
C PHE A 244 -16.09 -2.39 6.34
N ARG A 245 -14.78 -2.12 6.48
CA ARG A 245 -14.26 -1.34 7.61
C ARG A 245 -14.73 0.12 7.54
N GLN A 246 -14.77 0.71 6.35
CA GLN A 246 -15.35 2.05 6.17
C GLN A 246 -16.86 2.06 6.47
N LEU A 247 -17.61 1.03 6.07
CA LEU A 247 -19.00 0.88 6.45
C LEU A 247 -19.17 0.78 7.98
N ARG A 248 -18.30 0.05 8.67
CA ARG A 248 -18.27 0.00 10.14
C ARG A 248 -18.01 1.38 10.74
N ALA A 249 -17.06 2.13 10.20
CA ALA A 249 -16.80 3.52 10.63
C ALA A 249 -18.00 4.42 10.37
N TRP A 250 -18.69 4.25 9.24
CA TRP A 250 -19.93 4.94 8.90
C TRP A 250 -21.02 4.70 9.92
N HIS A 251 -21.23 3.48 10.38
CA HIS A 251 -22.21 3.17 11.42
C HIS A 251 -21.94 3.91 12.74
N ASN A 252 -20.67 4.15 13.07
CA ASN A 252 -20.27 4.86 14.28
C ASN A 252 -20.35 6.40 14.13
N ASN A 253 -20.12 6.92 12.93
CA ASN A 253 -20.13 8.36 12.64
C ASN A 253 -20.65 8.63 11.23
N PRO A 254 -21.97 8.62 11.02
CA PRO A 254 -22.56 8.90 9.72
C PRO A 254 -22.21 10.30 9.22
N GLY A 255 -21.88 10.43 7.93
CA GLY A 255 -21.66 11.71 7.27
C GLY A 255 -20.19 12.08 7.04
N PHE A 256 -19.23 11.22 7.37
CA PHE A 256 -17.85 11.44 6.97
C PHE A 256 -17.63 11.11 5.47
N GLY A 257 -16.62 11.75 4.88
CA GLY A 257 -16.21 11.51 3.49
C GLY A 257 -16.92 12.40 2.46
N SER A 258 -16.56 12.19 1.18
CA SER A 258 -17.17 12.91 0.06
C SER A 258 -18.64 12.53 -0.14
N SER A 259 -19.39 13.35 -0.91
CA SER A 259 -20.81 13.11 -1.19
C SER A 259 -21.06 11.72 -1.83
N LYS A 260 -20.15 11.25 -2.67
CA LYS A 260 -20.19 9.94 -3.32
C LYS A 260 -19.99 8.79 -2.31
N GLN A 261 -19.02 8.95 -1.40
CA GLN A 261 -18.80 7.99 -0.31
C GLN A 261 -19.99 7.95 0.65
N GLN A 262 -20.57 9.09 0.96
CA GLN A 262 -21.77 9.18 1.80
C GLN A 262 -22.95 8.43 1.16
N ALA A 263 -23.19 8.62 -0.15
CA ALA A 263 -24.23 7.88 -0.87
C ALA A 263 -23.99 6.38 -0.85
N ARG A 264 -22.75 5.93 -1.12
CA ARG A 264 -22.32 4.52 -1.10
C ARG A 264 -22.57 3.86 0.25
N TYR A 265 -22.08 4.46 1.34
CA TYR A 265 -22.22 3.86 2.67
C TYR A 265 -23.62 4.01 3.26
N THR A 266 -24.37 5.03 2.86
CA THR A 266 -25.80 5.13 3.18
C THR A 266 -26.60 3.98 2.55
N ALA A 267 -26.33 3.63 1.30
CA ALA A 267 -26.95 2.50 0.63
C ALA A 267 -26.55 1.17 1.30
N ALA A 268 -25.26 0.97 1.55
CA ALA A 268 -24.73 -0.21 2.20
C ALA A 268 -25.27 -0.41 3.62
N ALA A 269 -25.41 0.66 4.40
CA ALA A 269 -25.95 0.60 5.77
C ALA A 269 -27.42 0.18 5.86
N ARG A 270 -28.18 0.31 4.76
CA ARG A 270 -29.55 -0.23 4.66
C ARG A 270 -29.58 -1.74 4.54
N LEU A 271 -28.51 -2.34 4.02
CA LEU A 271 -28.39 -3.77 3.74
C LEU A 271 -27.70 -4.54 4.86
N TRP A 272 -26.73 -3.93 5.51
CA TRP A 272 -25.95 -4.54 6.57
C TRP A 272 -25.97 -3.68 7.83
N SER A 273 -26.55 -4.24 8.89
CA SER A 273 -26.49 -3.63 10.24
C SER A 273 -25.06 -3.62 10.77
N PRO A 274 -24.76 -2.89 11.87
CA PRO A 274 -23.44 -2.90 12.50
C PRO A 274 -22.94 -4.31 12.84
N LEU A 275 -23.83 -5.18 13.34
CA LEU A 275 -23.51 -6.56 13.68
C LEU A 275 -23.19 -7.40 12.43
N GLN A 276 -24.01 -7.27 11.38
CA GLN A 276 -23.78 -7.94 10.10
C GLN A 276 -22.49 -7.46 9.44
N THR A 277 -22.20 -6.16 9.49
CA THR A 277 -20.94 -5.59 9.02
C THR A 277 -19.74 -6.22 9.72
N ALA A 278 -19.80 -6.39 11.04
CA ALA A 278 -18.74 -7.07 11.80
C ALA A 278 -18.59 -8.53 11.41
N ALA A 279 -19.71 -9.25 11.22
CA ALA A 279 -19.72 -10.64 10.76
C ALA A 279 -19.09 -10.79 9.36
N VAL A 280 -19.40 -9.89 8.43
CA VAL A 280 -18.80 -9.88 7.08
C VAL A 280 -17.29 -9.62 7.15
N ILE A 281 -16.81 -8.70 8.00
CA ILE A 281 -15.36 -8.46 8.18
C ILE A 281 -14.66 -9.74 8.67
N ALA A 282 -15.27 -10.48 9.60
CA ALA A 282 -14.74 -11.74 10.08
C ALA A 282 -14.73 -12.83 8.98
N LEU A 283 -15.79 -12.88 8.16
CA LEU A 283 -15.90 -13.80 7.03
C LEU A 283 -14.80 -13.51 5.98
N LEU A 284 -14.56 -12.24 5.67
CA LEU A 284 -13.47 -11.82 4.76
C LEU A 284 -12.11 -12.28 5.27
N ALA A 285 -11.82 -12.11 6.57
CA ALA A 285 -10.56 -12.58 7.16
C ALA A 285 -10.43 -14.11 7.09
N LYS A 286 -11.50 -14.87 7.37
CA LYS A 286 -11.54 -16.34 7.23
C LYS A 286 -11.25 -16.78 5.80
N THR A 287 -11.85 -16.09 4.82
CA THR A 287 -11.67 -16.41 3.40
C THR A 287 -10.26 -16.08 2.93
N ASP A 288 -9.65 -14.98 3.39
CA ASP A 288 -8.25 -14.65 3.11
C ASP A 288 -7.32 -15.78 3.58
N MET A 289 -7.53 -16.28 4.79
CA MET A 289 -6.77 -17.42 5.32
C MET A 289 -6.96 -18.70 4.49
N ALA A 290 -8.20 -18.99 4.06
CA ALA A 290 -8.50 -20.16 3.24
C ALA A 290 -7.82 -20.08 1.87
N ILE A 291 -7.90 -18.94 1.19
CA ILE A 291 -7.21 -18.74 -0.10
C ILE A 291 -5.69 -18.89 0.03
N ARG A 292 -5.10 -18.41 1.11
CA ARG A 292 -3.66 -18.57 1.35
C ARG A 292 -3.27 -20.02 1.66
N ALA A 293 -4.14 -20.77 2.30
CA ALA A 293 -3.90 -22.18 2.62
C ALA A 293 -4.09 -23.10 1.40
N ASP A 294 -5.14 -22.89 0.61
CA ASP A 294 -5.53 -23.77 -0.49
C ASP A 294 -4.89 -23.39 -1.83
N GLY A 295 -4.23 -22.22 -1.89
CA GLY A 295 -3.56 -21.70 -3.10
C GLY A 295 -4.55 -21.30 -4.20
N THR A 296 -4.02 -21.06 -5.40
CA THR A 296 -4.77 -20.48 -6.52
C THR A 296 -5.85 -21.40 -7.12
N ALA A 297 -5.76 -22.72 -6.88
CA ALA A 297 -6.68 -23.69 -7.47
C ALA A 297 -8.14 -23.54 -6.98
N LEU A 298 -8.34 -23.19 -5.70
CA LEU A 298 -9.66 -23.03 -5.09
C LEU A 298 -10.05 -21.56 -4.87
N GLU A 299 -9.20 -20.62 -5.24
CA GLU A 299 -9.40 -19.18 -5.02
C GLU A 299 -10.73 -18.68 -5.57
N GLU A 300 -11.07 -19.03 -6.80
CA GLU A 300 -12.34 -18.62 -7.42
C GLU A 300 -13.57 -19.21 -6.68
N THR A 301 -13.46 -20.45 -6.24
CA THR A 301 -14.53 -21.11 -5.47
C THR A 301 -14.76 -20.40 -4.14
N HIS A 302 -13.68 -20.06 -3.42
CA HIS A 302 -13.77 -19.31 -2.18
C HIS A 302 -14.40 -17.92 -2.37
N LEU A 303 -14.03 -17.22 -3.44
CA LEU A 303 -14.60 -15.90 -3.76
C LEU A 303 -16.09 -15.98 -4.10
N ARG A 304 -16.51 -16.95 -4.88
CA ARG A 304 -17.94 -17.17 -5.21
C ARG A 304 -18.78 -17.48 -3.98
N ILE A 305 -18.29 -18.36 -3.11
CA ILE A 305 -18.93 -18.68 -1.82
C ILE A 305 -19.00 -17.43 -0.94
N LEU A 306 -17.93 -16.66 -0.85
CA LEU A 306 -17.86 -15.41 -0.11
C LEU A 306 -18.96 -14.44 -0.55
N LEU A 307 -19.12 -14.19 -1.85
CA LEU A 307 -20.17 -13.31 -2.38
C LEU A 307 -21.57 -13.79 -2.02
N TYR A 308 -21.82 -15.10 -2.14
CA TYR A 308 -23.08 -15.68 -1.74
C TYR A 308 -23.37 -15.47 -0.24
N GLU A 309 -22.40 -15.73 0.61
CA GLU A 309 -22.56 -15.60 2.06
C GLU A 309 -22.76 -14.15 2.49
N ILE A 310 -22.10 -13.18 1.83
CA ILE A 310 -22.27 -11.76 2.13
C ILE A 310 -23.64 -11.27 1.65
N ILE A 311 -24.03 -11.60 0.41
CA ILE A 311 -25.22 -11.00 -0.23
C ILE A 311 -26.52 -11.69 0.21
N ILE A 312 -26.51 -13.00 0.27
CA ILE A 312 -27.71 -13.79 0.56
C ILE A 312 -27.90 -14.04 2.06
N LYS A 313 -26.77 -14.37 2.75
CA LYS A 313 -26.81 -14.71 4.17
C LYS A 313 -26.43 -13.56 5.09
N SER A 314 -25.98 -12.40 4.53
CA SER A 314 -25.54 -11.21 5.28
C SER A 314 -24.50 -11.53 6.36
N GLY A 315 -23.65 -12.54 6.13
CA GLY A 315 -22.66 -12.99 7.08
C GLY A 315 -23.21 -13.81 8.27
N ALA A 316 -24.48 -14.21 8.25
CA ALA A 316 -25.16 -14.84 9.39
C ALA A 316 -24.56 -16.17 9.86
N GLU A 317 -23.77 -16.87 9.04
CA GLU A 317 -23.11 -18.13 9.44
C GLU A 317 -21.76 -17.91 10.16
N CYS A 318 -21.24 -16.69 10.25
CA CYS A 318 -20.10 -16.42 11.11
C CYS A 318 -20.49 -16.34 12.60
N LYS A 319 -20.94 -17.46 13.15
CA LYS A 319 -21.20 -17.62 14.60
C LYS A 319 -19.95 -17.48 15.47
N CYS A 320 -18.79 -17.21 14.87
CA CYS A 320 -17.51 -17.13 15.58
C CYS A 320 -17.38 -15.91 16.51
N TYR A 321 -18.33 -14.99 16.52
CA TYR A 321 -18.29 -13.78 17.32
C TYR A 321 -19.63 -13.47 18.01
N GLU A 322 -20.23 -14.45 18.63
CA GLU A 322 -21.03 -14.14 19.81
C GLU A 322 -20.06 -13.65 20.89
N VAL A 323 -19.84 -12.34 20.90
CA VAL A 323 -19.22 -11.67 22.06
C VAL A 323 -20.18 -11.96 23.21
N GLN A 324 -19.81 -12.88 24.09
CA GLN A 324 -20.43 -12.98 25.39
C GLN A 324 -20.21 -11.63 26.09
N THR A 325 -21.19 -10.75 26.00
CA THR A 325 -21.30 -9.60 26.89
C THR A 325 -21.65 -10.17 28.25
N ALA A 326 -20.60 -10.38 29.06
CA ALA A 326 -20.71 -10.52 30.49
C ALA A 326 -20.82 -9.14 31.13
#